data_5355b4c89ba162258a1524bb274c72c1
#
_entry.id   5355b4c89ba162258a1524bb274c72c1
#
_cell.length_a   1.000
_cell.length_b   1.000
_cell.length_c   1.000
_cell.angle_alpha   90.00
_cell.angle_beta   90.00
_cell.angle_gamma   90.00
#
_symmetry.space_group_name_H-M   'P 1'
#
loop_
_entity.id
_entity.type
_entity.pdbx_description
1 polymer ?
#
loop_
_entity_poly.entity_id
_entity_poly.type
_entity_poly.pdbx_seq_one_letter_code
_entity_poly.pdbx_strand_id
1 'polypeptide(L)'
;MTEIHDVEVVVFDVLGTLVDEPSGLRAAMREAVPASDDGSVDELLTLWQQHVELEQQRIAQGHRAYANTETIDGEAAQRVADHVGLTDAAAVARLATAGQRLRPWSDSVAGVERIARRFPVLGLSNAGRTALLRLNAHAGLRWHQALSSEAVLAYKPAPEVYRLAVDTAGCPPENVLMVAAHAWDLRGAQALGMRTAYVRRPVGDPPTHSDVFDGQFDGLDELVTALTAG
;
A
#
# COMPACT_ATOMS: atom_id res chain seq x y z
N MET A 1 1.15 21.51 -17.09
CA MET A 1 0.83 20.06 -16.99
C MET A 1 2.15 19.34 -17.16
N THR A 2 2.55 18.55 -16.18
CA THR A 2 3.77 17.75 -16.26
C THR A 2 3.46 16.57 -17.18
N GLU A 3 4.08 16.53 -18.35
CA GLU A 3 3.97 15.40 -19.27
C GLU A 3 4.96 14.32 -18.80
N ILE A 4 4.43 13.16 -18.43
CA ILE A 4 5.25 11.99 -18.11
C ILE A 4 5.45 11.22 -19.42
N HIS A 5 6.62 11.42 -20.05
CA HIS A 5 6.98 10.78 -21.31
C HIS A 5 7.70 9.45 -21.09
N ASP A 6 7.72 8.60 -22.12
CA ASP A 6 8.51 7.37 -22.20
C ASP A 6 8.19 6.32 -21.11
N VAL A 7 6.95 6.31 -20.59
CA VAL A 7 6.48 5.26 -19.69
C VAL A 7 6.08 4.04 -20.49
N GLU A 8 6.63 2.88 -20.13
CA GLU A 8 6.27 1.58 -20.69
C GLU A 8 5.42 0.75 -19.73
N VAL A 9 5.64 0.87 -18.41
CA VAL A 9 4.94 0.10 -17.37
C VAL A 9 4.56 1.03 -16.22
N VAL A 10 3.33 0.87 -15.68
CA VAL A 10 2.86 1.59 -14.50
C VAL A 10 2.79 0.63 -13.30
N VAL A 11 3.40 1.02 -12.20
CA VAL A 11 3.43 0.28 -10.93
C VAL A 11 2.68 1.09 -9.88
N PHE A 12 1.69 0.49 -9.25
CA PHE A 12 0.95 1.12 -8.16
C PHE A 12 1.37 0.57 -6.81
N ASP A 13 1.65 1.45 -5.85
CA ASP A 13 1.46 1.11 -4.44
C ASP A 13 -0.03 0.82 -4.18
N VAL A 14 -0.32 -0.01 -3.18
CA VAL A 14 -1.68 -0.52 -2.94
C VAL A 14 -2.29 0.04 -1.67
N LEU A 15 -1.64 -0.20 -0.52
CA LEU A 15 -2.16 0.19 0.79
C LEU A 15 -2.06 1.72 0.97
N GLY A 16 -3.18 2.37 1.29
CA GLY A 16 -3.27 3.83 1.36
C GLY A 16 -3.38 4.53 0.00
N THR A 17 -2.79 3.97 -1.07
CA THR A 17 -2.80 4.55 -2.43
C THR A 17 -4.05 4.17 -3.22
N LEU A 18 -4.37 2.88 -3.31
CA LEU A 18 -5.55 2.39 -4.05
C LEU A 18 -6.70 1.99 -3.12
N VAL A 19 -6.43 1.71 -1.85
CA VAL A 19 -7.42 1.33 -0.85
C VAL A 19 -7.30 2.20 0.41
N ASP A 20 -8.42 2.44 1.08
CA ASP A 20 -8.50 3.22 2.32
C ASP A 20 -8.19 2.31 3.52
N GLU A 21 -6.89 2.15 3.80
CA GLU A 21 -6.42 1.29 4.87
C GLU A 21 -6.83 1.81 6.27
N PRO A 22 -6.61 3.08 6.65
CA PRO A 22 -6.94 3.55 7.99
C PRO A 22 -8.42 3.43 8.32
N SER A 23 -9.32 3.79 7.39
CA SER A 23 -10.76 3.66 7.62
C SER A 23 -11.20 2.20 7.71
N GLY A 24 -10.58 1.31 6.91
CA GLY A 24 -10.85 -0.12 6.98
C GLY A 24 -10.42 -0.74 8.31
N LEU A 25 -9.26 -0.38 8.81
CA LEU A 25 -8.78 -0.82 10.13
C LEU A 25 -9.65 -0.27 11.27
N ARG A 26 -10.03 1.03 11.23
CA ARG A 26 -10.97 1.60 12.21
C ARG A 26 -12.31 0.85 12.21
N ALA A 27 -12.85 0.53 11.04
CA ALA A 27 -14.09 -0.24 10.95
C ALA A 27 -13.96 -1.63 11.56
N ALA A 28 -12.85 -2.32 11.33
CA ALA A 28 -12.57 -3.62 11.92
C ALA A 28 -12.40 -3.55 13.45
N MET A 29 -11.79 -2.49 13.97
CA MET A 29 -11.66 -2.25 15.43
C MET A 29 -13.02 -1.99 16.07
N ARG A 30 -13.89 -1.16 15.45
CA ARG A 30 -15.27 -0.96 15.94
C ARG A 30 -16.09 -2.24 15.93
N GLU A 31 -15.90 -3.10 14.93
CA GLU A 31 -16.55 -4.41 14.87
C GLU A 31 -16.06 -5.33 16.01
N ALA A 32 -14.75 -5.33 16.28
CA ALA A 32 -14.15 -6.16 17.31
C ALA A 32 -14.47 -5.68 18.75
N VAL A 33 -14.60 -4.36 18.95
CA VAL A 33 -14.83 -3.72 20.25
C VAL A 33 -15.97 -2.70 20.15
N PRO A 34 -17.24 -3.14 20.04
CA PRO A 34 -18.39 -2.27 19.76
C PRO A 34 -18.67 -1.18 20.82
N ALA A 35 -18.17 -1.34 22.04
CA ALA A 35 -18.34 -0.37 23.13
C ALA A 35 -17.34 0.79 23.09
N SER A 36 -16.36 0.79 22.17
CA SER A 36 -15.35 1.84 22.07
C SER A 36 -15.91 3.08 21.37
N ASP A 37 -15.58 4.25 21.91
CA ASP A 37 -15.80 5.53 21.22
C ASP A 37 -14.74 5.79 20.15
N ASP A 38 -14.90 6.88 19.38
CA ASP A 38 -13.98 7.20 18.29
C ASP A 38 -12.55 7.49 18.77
N GLY A 39 -12.37 8.12 19.93
CA GLY A 39 -11.07 8.38 20.52
C GLY A 39 -10.35 7.08 20.87
N SER A 40 -11.05 6.15 21.51
CA SER A 40 -10.51 4.82 21.81
C SER A 40 -10.14 4.04 20.56
N VAL A 41 -10.92 4.12 19.48
CA VAL A 41 -10.61 3.47 18.20
C VAL A 41 -9.34 4.04 17.57
N ASP A 42 -9.12 5.36 17.65
CA ASP A 42 -7.90 5.99 17.13
C ASP A 42 -6.66 5.61 17.97
N GLU A 43 -6.80 5.42 19.27
CA GLU A 43 -5.74 4.87 20.12
C GLU A 43 -5.38 3.42 19.72
N LEU A 44 -6.37 2.58 19.47
CA LEU A 44 -6.16 1.21 18.99
C LEU A 44 -5.50 1.16 17.62
N LEU A 45 -5.89 2.03 16.70
CA LEU A 45 -5.25 2.16 15.40
C LEU A 45 -3.78 2.56 15.54
N THR A 46 -3.50 3.52 16.43
CA THR A 46 -2.13 3.96 16.72
C THR A 46 -1.30 2.81 17.28
N LEU A 47 -1.84 2.03 18.21
CA LEU A 47 -1.18 0.84 18.79
C LEU A 47 -0.86 -0.20 17.70
N TRP A 48 -1.80 -0.44 16.79
CA TRP A 48 -1.60 -1.33 15.64
C TRP A 48 -0.47 -0.85 14.74
N GLN A 49 -0.55 0.39 14.27
CA GLN A 49 0.42 0.98 13.34
C GLN A 49 1.83 1.02 13.92
N GLN A 50 1.97 1.41 15.19
CA GLN A 50 3.26 1.41 15.89
C GLN A 50 3.88 0.01 15.95
N HIS A 51 3.06 -1.03 16.19
CA HIS A 51 3.56 -2.40 16.19
C HIS A 51 4.04 -2.83 14.80
N VAL A 52 3.23 -2.59 13.77
CA VAL A 52 3.58 -2.95 12.38
C VAL A 52 4.87 -2.25 11.96
N GLU A 53 4.97 -0.94 12.20
CA GLU A 53 6.16 -0.15 11.86
C GLU A 53 7.40 -0.66 12.61
N LEU A 54 7.30 -0.89 13.92
CA LEU A 54 8.41 -1.40 14.73
C LEU A 54 8.92 -2.75 14.21
N GLU A 55 8.02 -3.68 13.89
CA GLU A 55 8.42 -5.02 13.46
C GLU A 55 9.02 -5.00 12.05
N GLN A 56 8.50 -4.18 11.14
CA GLN A 56 9.12 -3.96 9.83
C GLN A 56 10.50 -3.32 9.95
N GLN A 57 10.69 -2.34 10.83
CA GLN A 57 12.01 -1.75 11.10
C GLN A 57 12.99 -2.77 11.68
N ARG A 58 12.56 -3.62 12.60
CA ARG A 58 13.40 -4.70 13.18
C ARG A 58 13.87 -5.69 12.10
N ILE A 59 12.98 -6.02 11.15
CA ILE A 59 13.32 -6.87 9.99
C ILE A 59 14.34 -6.15 9.11
N ALA A 60 14.11 -4.88 8.77
CA ALA A 60 15.01 -4.09 7.93
C ALA A 60 16.43 -3.94 8.55
N GLN A 61 16.50 -3.90 9.88
CA GLN A 61 17.76 -3.80 10.64
C GLN A 61 18.42 -5.16 10.92
N GLY A 62 17.81 -6.27 10.49
CA GLY A 62 18.31 -7.62 10.78
C GLY A 62 18.13 -8.09 12.22
N HIS A 63 17.35 -7.37 13.02
CA HIS A 63 17.04 -7.70 14.42
C HIS A 63 15.88 -8.71 14.55
N ARG A 64 15.19 -8.98 13.45
CA ARG A 64 14.14 -10.00 13.32
C ARG A 64 14.26 -10.67 11.96
N ALA A 65 14.07 -11.99 11.91
CA ALA A 65 13.87 -12.69 10.64
C ALA A 65 12.62 -12.18 9.93
N TYR A 66 12.59 -12.24 8.60
CA TYR A 66 11.40 -11.84 7.84
C TYR A 66 10.16 -12.60 8.35
N ALA A 67 9.11 -11.85 8.61
CA ALA A 67 7.76 -12.32 8.85
C ALA A 67 6.85 -11.57 7.87
N ASN A 68 5.88 -12.24 7.25
CA ASN A 68 4.93 -11.58 6.35
C ASN A 68 3.90 -10.75 7.13
N THR A 69 3.12 -9.96 6.41
CA THR A 69 2.12 -9.09 7.05
C THR A 69 1.05 -9.87 7.80
N GLU A 70 0.65 -11.06 7.35
CA GLU A 70 -0.32 -11.88 8.09
C GLU A 70 0.17 -12.23 9.49
N THR A 71 1.46 -12.48 9.64
CA THR A 71 2.08 -12.72 10.95
C THR A 71 2.10 -11.46 11.80
N ILE A 72 2.57 -10.33 11.23
CA ILE A 72 2.68 -9.06 11.96
C ILE A 72 1.29 -8.49 12.31
N ASP A 73 0.32 -8.60 11.40
CA ASP A 73 -1.06 -8.18 11.63
C ASP A 73 -1.74 -9.04 12.71
N GLY A 74 -1.42 -10.35 12.75
CA GLY A 74 -1.86 -11.24 13.82
C GLY A 74 -1.33 -10.81 15.18
N GLU A 75 -0.04 -10.44 15.25
CA GLU A 75 0.59 -9.91 16.47
C GLU A 75 -0.02 -8.57 16.88
N ALA A 76 -0.28 -7.67 15.92
CA ALA A 76 -0.92 -6.38 16.14
C ALA A 76 -2.37 -6.57 16.68
N ALA A 77 -3.14 -7.49 16.08
CA ALA A 77 -4.48 -7.83 16.55
C ALA A 77 -4.48 -8.36 17.99
N GLN A 78 -3.51 -9.21 18.32
CA GLN A 78 -3.37 -9.73 19.70
C GLN A 78 -3.02 -8.59 20.67
N ARG A 79 -2.14 -7.66 20.31
CA ARG A 79 -1.81 -6.50 21.15
C ARG A 79 -3.02 -5.60 21.40
N VAL A 80 -3.84 -5.37 20.37
CA VAL A 80 -5.11 -4.64 20.51
C VAL A 80 -6.05 -5.40 21.45
N ALA A 81 -6.18 -6.72 21.28
CA ALA A 81 -7.03 -7.57 22.12
C ALA A 81 -6.59 -7.53 23.58
N ASP A 82 -5.30 -7.66 23.86
CA ASP A 82 -4.73 -7.61 25.21
C ASP A 82 -4.97 -6.23 25.86
N HIS A 83 -4.84 -5.15 25.09
CA HIS A 83 -5.05 -3.79 25.58
C HIS A 83 -6.48 -3.53 26.07
N VAL A 84 -7.48 -4.08 25.36
CA VAL A 84 -8.91 -3.87 25.68
C VAL A 84 -9.54 -5.06 26.43
N GLY A 85 -8.78 -6.11 26.73
CA GLY A 85 -9.30 -7.31 27.38
C GLY A 85 -10.24 -8.14 26.49
N LEU A 86 -10.07 -8.09 25.14
CA LEU A 86 -10.87 -8.86 24.20
C LEU A 86 -10.43 -10.32 24.21
N THR A 87 -11.33 -11.23 24.61
CA THR A 87 -11.05 -12.67 24.72
C THR A 87 -11.70 -13.52 23.62
N ASP A 88 -12.53 -12.92 22.77
CA ASP A 88 -13.14 -13.61 21.62
C ASP A 88 -12.09 -13.86 20.52
N ALA A 89 -11.58 -15.08 20.45
CA ALA A 89 -10.60 -15.50 19.45
C ALA A 89 -11.08 -15.30 18.00
N ALA A 90 -12.39 -15.42 17.75
CA ALA A 90 -12.94 -15.17 16.41
C ALA A 90 -12.91 -13.69 16.03
N ALA A 91 -13.16 -12.79 16.99
CA ALA A 91 -13.04 -11.35 16.79
C ALA A 91 -11.57 -10.95 16.53
N VAL A 92 -10.63 -11.48 17.30
CA VAL A 92 -9.18 -11.26 17.08
C VAL A 92 -8.74 -11.75 15.70
N ALA A 93 -9.16 -12.95 15.29
CA ALA A 93 -8.84 -13.48 13.95
C ALA A 93 -9.45 -12.64 12.82
N ARG A 94 -10.67 -12.10 13.00
CA ARG A 94 -11.26 -11.16 12.02
C ARG A 94 -10.49 -9.86 11.96
N LEU A 95 -10.05 -9.32 13.07
CA LEU A 95 -9.22 -8.12 13.14
C LEU A 95 -7.87 -8.36 12.45
N ALA A 96 -7.19 -9.47 12.73
CA ALA A 96 -5.92 -9.85 12.09
C ALA A 96 -5.98 -9.93 10.56
N THR A 97 -7.17 -10.13 9.99
CA THR A 97 -7.37 -10.20 8.53
C THR A 97 -8.06 -8.96 7.95
N ALA A 98 -8.13 -7.86 8.70
CA ALA A 98 -8.81 -6.63 8.27
C ALA A 98 -8.22 -6.07 6.96
N GLY A 99 -6.91 -6.11 6.79
CA GLY A 99 -6.19 -5.67 5.59
C GLY A 99 -6.61 -6.37 4.29
N GLN A 100 -7.28 -7.54 4.39
CA GLN A 100 -7.77 -8.29 3.22
C GLN A 100 -9.15 -7.80 2.73
N ARG A 101 -9.80 -6.85 3.43
CA ARG A 101 -11.18 -6.39 3.17
C ARG A 101 -11.29 -4.87 3.10
N LEU A 102 -10.18 -4.20 2.77
CA LEU A 102 -10.16 -2.75 2.60
C LEU A 102 -10.95 -2.32 1.37
N ARG A 103 -11.61 -1.18 1.47
CA ARG A 103 -12.36 -0.60 0.35
C ARG A 103 -11.45 0.22 -0.54
N PRO A 104 -11.61 0.14 -1.87
CA PRO A 104 -10.88 1.02 -2.78
C PRO A 104 -11.39 2.46 -2.63
N TRP A 105 -10.51 3.43 -2.93
CA TRP A 105 -10.95 4.80 -3.17
C TRP A 105 -11.89 4.83 -4.38
N SER A 106 -12.74 5.84 -4.44
CA SER A 106 -13.82 5.94 -5.45
C SER A 106 -13.30 5.95 -6.91
N ASP A 107 -12.08 6.43 -7.12
CA ASP A 107 -11.42 6.53 -8.43
C ASP A 107 -10.49 5.34 -8.74
N SER A 108 -10.20 4.47 -7.76
CA SER A 108 -9.14 3.44 -7.90
C SER A 108 -9.47 2.39 -8.94
N VAL A 109 -10.65 1.79 -8.88
CA VAL A 109 -11.01 0.70 -9.81
C VAL A 109 -11.06 1.23 -11.25
N ALA A 110 -11.79 2.31 -11.49
CA ALA A 110 -11.93 2.89 -12.83
C ALA A 110 -10.60 3.46 -13.34
N GLY A 111 -9.79 4.09 -12.47
CA GLY A 111 -8.49 4.64 -12.84
C GLY A 111 -7.52 3.55 -13.27
N VAL A 112 -7.38 2.48 -12.48
CA VAL A 112 -6.52 1.33 -12.81
C VAL A 112 -6.97 0.68 -14.12
N GLU A 113 -8.27 0.44 -14.32
CA GLU A 113 -8.80 -0.13 -15.56
C GLU A 113 -8.51 0.74 -16.81
N ARG A 114 -8.61 2.06 -16.68
CA ARG A 114 -8.32 2.98 -17.78
C ARG A 114 -6.84 2.95 -18.17
N ILE A 115 -5.95 2.95 -17.19
CA ILE A 115 -4.50 2.85 -17.41
C ILE A 115 -4.14 1.48 -17.99
N ALA A 116 -4.73 0.38 -17.49
CA ALA A 116 -4.47 -0.98 -17.95
C ALA A 116 -4.87 -1.25 -19.41
N ARG A 117 -5.67 -0.36 -20.03
CA ARG A 117 -5.99 -0.44 -21.47
C ARG A 117 -4.85 0.03 -22.36
N ARG A 118 -3.88 0.78 -21.81
CA ARG A 118 -2.76 1.39 -22.59
C ARG A 118 -1.40 0.90 -22.14
N PHE A 119 -1.27 0.54 -20.86
CA PHE A 119 0.00 0.16 -20.24
C PHE A 119 -0.13 -1.19 -19.55
N PRO A 120 0.91 -2.01 -19.50
CA PRO A 120 1.05 -3.02 -18.46
C PRO A 120 0.98 -2.35 -17.08
N VAL A 121 0.17 -2.91 -16.16
CA VAL A 121 -0.04 -2.39 -14.81
C VAL A 121 0.33 -3.45 -13.80
N LEU A 122 1.18 -3.08 -12.84
CA LEU A 122 1.59 -3.90 -11.72
C LEU A 122 1.08 -3.27 -10.41
N GLY A 123 0.66 -4.11 -9.47
CA GLY A 123 0.51 -3.68 -8.07
C GLY A 123 1.75 -4.12 -7.29
N LEU A 124 2.36 -3.23 -6.49
CA LEU A 124 3.52 -3.52 -5.64
C LEU A 124 3.19 -3.17 -4.19
N SER A 125 3.10 -4.18 -3.33
CA SER A 125 2.62 -4.00 -1.96
C SER A 125 3.49 -4.68 -0.91
N ASN A 126 3.52 -4.09 0.29
CA ASN A 126 4.05 -4.75 1.49
C ASN A 126 3.14 -5.88 1.99
N ALA A 127 1.87 -5.92 1.57
CA ALA A 127 0.96 -7.01 1.93
C ALA A 127 1.50 -8.38 1.48
N GLY A 128 1.36 -9.40 2.32
CA GLY A 128 1.71 -10.78 1.99
C GLY A 128 0.91 -11.29 0.78
N ARG A 129 1.40 -12.31 0.11
CA ARG A 129 0.83 -12.81 -1.15
C ARG A 129 -0.65 -13.17 -1.02
N THR A 130 -1.01 -13.86 0.07
CA THR A 130 -2.40 -14.27 0.32
C THR A 130 -3.29 -13.08 0.65
N ALA A 131 -2.80 -12.15 1.50
CA ALA A 131 -3.52 -10.94 1.85
C ALA A 131 -3.78 -10.08 0.60
N LEU A 132 -2.76 -9.87 -0.23
CA LEU A 132 -2.85 -9.09 -1.46
C LEU A 132 -3.84 -9.72 -2.46
N LEU A 133 -3.81 -11.04 -2.64
CA LEU A 133 -4.76 -11.76 -3.50
C LEU A 133 -6.22 -11.53 -3.04
N ARG A 134 -6.48 -11.66 -1.73
CA ARG A 134 -7.82 -11.50 -1.17
C ARG A 134 -8.28 -10.04 -1.22
N LEU A 135 -7.38 -9.11 -0.91
CA LEU A 135 -7.63 -7.67 -1.02
C LEU A 135 -8.02 -7.29 -2.45
N ASN A 136 -7.25 -7.73 -3.45
CA ASN A 136 -7.54 -7.44 -4.85
C ASN A 136 -8.91 -7.97 -5.29
N ALA A 137 -9.25 -9.18 -4.86
CA ALA A 137 -10.55 -9.78 -5.15
C ALA A 137 -11.70 -9.00 -4.49
N HIS A 138 -11.51 -8.57 -3.22
CA HIS A 138 -12.49 -7.81 -2.46
C HIS A 138 -12.68 -6.39 -3.01
N ALA A 139 -11.58 -5.68 -3.28
CA ALA A 139 -11.59 -4.31 -3.77
C ALA A 139 -11.95 -4.19 -5.26
N GLY A 140 -12.02 -5.31 -5.99
CA GLY A 140 -12.31 -5.30 -7.42
C GLY A 140 -11.18 -4.76 -8.29
N LEU A 141 -9.95 -4.64 -7.74
CA LEU A 141 -8.78 -4.17 -8.46
C LEU A 141 -8.35 -5.20 -9.54
N ARG A 142 -8.11 -4.70 -10.76
CA ARG A 142 -7.72 -5.52 -11.91
C ARG A 142 -6.48 -4.95 -12.56
N TRP A 143 -5.35 -5.55 -12.31
CA TRP A 143 -4.06 -5.29 -12.92
C TRP A 143 -3.51 -6.56 -13.59
N HIS A 144 -2.42 -6.41 -14.34
CA HIS A 144 -1.84 -7.55 -15.05
C HIS A 144 -1.11 -8.48 -14.10
N GLN A 145 -0.43 -7.93 -13.06
CA GLN A 145 0.23 -8.72 -12.03
C GLN A 145 0.26 -7.99 -10.69
N ALA A 146 0.09 -8.74 -9.59
CA ALA A 146 0.26 -8.26 -8.23
C ALA A 146 1.58 -8.79 -7.65
N LEU A 147 2.42 -7.90 -7.17
CA LEU A 147 3.72 -8.19 -6.58
C LEU A 147 3.66 -7.92 -5.07
N SER A 148 3.97 -8.94 -4.30
CA SER A 148 4.13 -8.83 -2.85
C SER A 148 5.61 -8.75 -2.51
N SER A 149 5.98 -7.85 -1.61
CA SER A 149 7.33 -7.74 -1.05
C SER A 149 7.81 -9.04 -0.36
N GLU A 150 6.88 -9.91 0.02
CA GLU A 150 7.17 -11.27 0.51
C GLU A 150 8.00 -12.08 -0.49
N ALA A 151 7.93 -11.79 -1.79
CA ALA A 151 8.71 -12.49 -2.81
C ALA A 151 10.23 -12.32 -2.63
N VAL A 152 10.64 -11.20 -2.04
CA VAL A 152 12.04 -10.86 -1.78
C VAL A 152 12.39 -10.81 -0.29
N LEU A 153 11.45 -11.23 0.58
CA LEU A 153 11.60 -11.28 2.03
C LEU A 153 12.06 -9.95 2.64
N ALA A 154 11.54 -8.85 2.13
CA ALA A 154 11.84 -7.48 2.56
C ALA A 154 10.57 -6.63 2.53
N TYR A 155 10.62 -5.45 3.13
CA TYR A 155 9.56 -4.45 3.08
C TYR A 155 10.07 -3.20 2.37
N LYS A 156 9.20 -2.47 1.66
CA LYS A 156 9.48 -1.11 1.22
C LYS A 156 9.94 -0.28 2.45
N PRO A 157 10.93 0.60 2.31
CA PRO A 157 11.58 1.03 1.07
C PRO A 157 12.86 0.26 0.71
N ALA A 158 13.01 -1.01 1.07
CA ALA A 158 14.17 -1.81 0.69
C ALA A 158 14.30 -1.90 -0.85
N PRO A 159 15.50 -1.66 -1.43
CA PRO A 159 15.72 -1.61 -2.88
C PRO A 159 15.29 -2.89 -3.62
N GLU A 160 15.37 -4.05 -2.96
CA GLU A 160 14.98 -5.35 -3.51
C GLU A 160 13.50 -5.38 -3.92
N VAL A 161 12.65 -4.64 -3.20
CA VAL A 161 11.21 -4.60 -3.47
C VAL A 161 10.94 -3.85 -4.77
N TYR A 162 11.61 -2.73 -5.02
CA TYR A 162 11.47 -1.98 -6.27
C TYR A 162 12.14 -2.69 -7.44
N ARG A 163 13.29 -3.35 -7.18
CA ARG A 163 13.96 -4.19 -8.18
C ARG A 163 13.05 -5.31 -8.67
N LEU A 164 12.27 -5.94 -7.78
CA LEU A 164 11.26 -6.93 -8.19
C LEU A 164 10.28 -6.36 -9.22
N ALA A 165 9.85 -5.11 -9.07
CA ALA A 165 8.95 -4.47 -10.03
C ALA A 165 9.64 -4.17 -11.37
N VAL A 166 10.86 -3.64 -11.35
CA VAL A 166 11.67 -3.36 -12.56
C VAL A 166 11.98 -4.64 -13.32
N ASP A 167 12.40 -5.70 -12.63
CA ASP A 167 12.69 -7.01 -13.23
C ASP A 167 11.43 -7.63 -13.86
N THR A 168 10.27 -7.46 -13.19
CA THR A 168 8.97 -7.93 -13.73
C THR A 168 8.54 -7.09 -14.94
N ALA A 169 8.80 -5.79 -14.94
CA ALA A 169 8.50 -4.89 -16.05
C ALA A 169 9.33 -5.23 -17.30
N GLY A 170 10.56 -5.70 -17.13
CA GLY A 170 11.43 -6.10 -18.24
C GLY A 170 11.93 -4.95 -19.11
N CYS A 171 11.87 -3.71 -18.61
CA CYS A 171 12.36 -2.49 -19.26
C CYS A 171 13.24 -1.69 -18.30
N PRO A 172 13.99 -0.68 -18.80
CA PRO A 172 14.81 0.17 -17.94
C PRO A 172 13.99 0.89 -16.86
N PRO A 173 14.54 1.11 -15.64
CA PRO A 173 13.80 1.70 -14.53
C PRO A 173 13.23 3.09 -14.85
N GLU A 174 13.91 3.89 -15.70
CA GLU A 174 13.43 5.19 -16.16
C GLU A 174 12.18 5.13 -17.05
N ASN A 175 11.79 3.94 -17.53
CA ASN A 175 10.56 3.69 -18.28
C ASN A 175 9.45 3.06 -17.40
N VAL A 176 9.72 2.87 -16.12
CA VAL A 176 8.77 2.34 -15.13
C VAL A 176 8.28 3.50 -14.25
N LEU A 177 6.96 3.75 -14.26
CA LEU A 177 6.34 4.78 -13.43
C LEU A 177 5.81 4.16 -12.13
N MET A 178 6.39 4.54 -10.98
CA MET A 178 5.84 4.24 -9.67
C MET A 178 4.82 5.30 -9.26
N VAL A 179 3.63 4.86 -8.87
CA VAL A 179 2.52 5.72 -8.42
C VAL A 179 2.20 5.40 -6.96
N ALA A 180 2.24 6.40 -6.09
CA ALA A 180 1.94 6.23 -4.68
C ALA A 180 1.37 7.50 -4.02
N ALA A 181 0.65 7.33 -2.92
CA ALA A 181 0.21 8.39 -2.00
C ALA A 181 1.21 8.62 -0.85
N HIS A 182 2.33 7.92 -0.87
CA HIS A 182 3.37 7.98 0.14
C HIS A 182 4.68 8.49 -0.47
N ALA A 183 5.12 9.69 -0.08
CA ALA A 183 6.35 10.27 -0.60
C ALA A 183 7.59 9.42 -0.25
N TRP A 184 7.60 8.75 0.91
CA TRP A 184 8.69 7.85 1.28
C TRP A 184 8.83 6.66 0.30
N ASP A 185 7.71 6.14 -0.21
CA ASP A 185 7.69 5.04 -1.18
C ASP A 185 8.24 5.51 -2.54
N LEU A 186 7.82 6.70 -2.99
CA LEU A 186 8.35 7.31 -4.21
C LEU A 186 9.84 7.61 -4.12
N ARG A 187 10.35 8.07 -2.96
CA ARG A 187 11.80 8.26 -2.75
C ARG A 187 12.56 6.93 -2.90
N GLY A 188 12.00 5.82 -2.38
CA GLY A 188 12.57 4.48 -2.55
C GLY A 188 12.64 4.06 -4.01
N ALA A 189 11.59 4.32 -4.79
CA ALA A 189 11.55 4.04 -6.23
C ALA A 189 12.54 4.91 -7.01
N GLN A 190 12.62 6.22 -6.69
CA GLN A 190 13.60 7.14 -7.32
C GLN A 190 15.04 6.72 -7.09
N ALA A 191 15.36 6.19 -5.91
CA ALA A 191 16.71 5.70 -5.62
C ALA A 191 17.15 4.56 -6.55
N LEU A 192 16.18 3.89 -7.20
CA LEU A 192 16.42 2.85 -8.21
C LEU A 192 16.37 3.39 -9.66
N GLY A 193 16.11 4.68 -9.85
CA GLY A 193 15.99 5.32 -11.16
C GLY A 193 14.60 5.24 -11.79
N MET A 194 13.58 4.79 -11.06
CA MET A 194 12.20 4.78 -11.55
C MET A 194 11.64 6.20 -11.66
N ARG A 195 10.73 6.43 -12.60
CA ARG A 195 9.87 7.61 -12.61
C ARG A 195 8.85 7.54 -11.49
N THR A 196 8.39 8.69 -11.01
CA THR A 196 7.52 8.76 -9.84
C THR A 196 6.37 9.74 -10.02
N ALA A 197 5.18 9.30 -9.63
CA ALA A 197 3.98 10.13 -9.60
C ALA A 197 3.31 10.04 -8.22
N TYR A 198 3.18 11.18 -7.57
CA TYR A 198 2.41 11.30 -6.34
C TYR A 198 0.92 11.46 -6.66
N VAL A 199 0.07 10.68 -6.01
CA VAL A 199 -1.39 10.82 -6.06
C VAL A 199 -1.88 11.18 -4.68
N ARG A 200 -2.57 12.33 -4.57
CA ARG A 200 -3.12 12.78 -3.28
C ARG A 200 -4.23 11.85 -2.80
N ARG A 201 -4.16 11.53 -1.50
CA ARG A 201 -5.21 10.83 -0.77
C ARG A 201 -5.51 11.57 0.54
N PRO A 202 -6.71 11.38 1.12
CA PRO A 202 -7.03 11.93 2.46
C PRO A 202 -6.07 11.44 3.55
N VAL A 203 -5.42 10.32 3.31
CA VAL A 203 -4.39 9.69 4.16
C VAL A 203 -3.14 9.49 3.32
N GLY A 204 -2.00 9.32 3.95
CA GLY A 204 -0.74 9.08 3.26
C GLY A 204 0.38 9.96 3.83
N ASP A 205 1.50 9.97 3.12
CA ASP A 205 2.67 10.81 3.42
C ASP A 205 2.87 11.78 2.26
N PRO A 206 2.42 13.06 2.41
CA PRO A 206 2.50 14.02 1.32
C PRO A 206 3.95 14.45 1.04
N PRO A 207 4.24 14.89 -0.20
CA PRO A 207 5.54 15.43 -0.56
C PRO A 207 5.92 16.63 0.31
N THR A 208 7.19 16.71 0.67
CA THR A 208 7.80 17.91 1.27
C THR A 208 8.29 18.87 0.17
N HIS A 209 8.70 20.07 0.55
CA HIS A 209 9.26 21.06 -0.39
C HIS A 209 10.57 20.61 -1.05
N SER A 210 11.26 19.62 -0.51
CA SER A 210 12.48 19.04 -1.07
C SER A 210 12.23 17.88 -2.04
N ASP A 211 11.01 17.34 -2.10
CA ASP A 211 10.68 16.24 -2.97
C ASP A 211 10.40 16.74 -4.39
N VAL A 212 11.05 16.12 -5.36
CA VAL A 212 10.85 16.40 -6.78
C VAL A 212 10.44 15.10 -7.45
N PHE A 213 9.13 14.93 -7.70
CA PHE A 213 8.56 13.80 -8.43
C PHE A 213 8.22 14.21 -9.85
N ASP A 214 8.20 13.25 -10.79
CA ASP A 214 7.89 13.51 -12.22
C ASP A 214 6.45 14.01 -12.42
N GLY A 215 5.52 13.67 -11.49
CA GLY A 215 4.17 14.19 -11.46
C GLY A 215 3.57 14.24 -10.08
N GLN A 216 2.61 15.19 -9.88
CA GLN A 216 1.78 15.27 -8.69
C GLN A 216 0.34 15.51 -9.11
N PHE A 217 -0.59 14.71 -8.61
CA PHE A 217 -1.98 14.66 -9.05
C PHE A 217 -2.93 14.64 -7.86
N ASP A 218 -4.07 15.30 -7.99
CA ASP A 218 -5.09 15.35 -6.94
C ASP A 218 -5.91 14.05 -6.85
N GLY A 219 -5.79 13.14 -7.82
CA GLY A 219 -6.44 11.84 -7.86
C GLY A 219 -6.03 11.03 -9.08
N LEU A 220 -6.53 9.80 -9.20
CA LEU A 220 -6.23 8.95 -10.35
C LEU A 220 -6.84 9.46 -11.65
N ASP A 221 -7.94 10.18 -11.64
CA ASP A 221 -8.54 10.73 -12.85
C ASP A 221 -7.62 11.75 -13.55
N GLU A 222 -6.91 12.55 -12.75
CA GLU A 222 -5.93 13.51 -13.28
C GLU A 222 -4.69 12.78 -13.82
N LEU A 223 -4.16 11.80 -13.10
CA LEU A 223 -3.06 10.95 -13.57
C LEU A 223 -3.41 10.23 -14.86
N VAL A 224 -4.60 9.62 -14.95
CA VAL A 224 -5.08 8.96 -16.18
C VAL A 224 -5.10 9.94 -17.33
N THR A 225 -5.60 11.15 -17.11
CA THR A 225 -5.64 12.19 -18.15
C THR A 225 -4.24 12.54 -18.65
N ALA A 226 -3.27 12.73 -17.72
CA ALA A 226 -1.89 13.03 -18.08
C ALA A 226 -1.21 11.91 -18.88
N LEU A 227 -1.46 10.63 -18.49
CA LEU A 227 -0.88 9.45 -19.17
C LEU A 227 -1.56 9.11 -20.50
N THR A 228 -2.78 9.62 -20.75
CA THR A 228 -3.56 9.25 -21.94
C THR A 228 -3.79 10.39 -22.93
N ALA A 229 -3.27 11.58 -22.65
CA ALA A 229 -3.42 12.77 -23.49
C ALA A 229 -2.47 12.82 -24.69
N GLY A 230 -1.62 11.79 -24.92
CA GLY A 230 -0.67 11.65 -26.02
C GLY A 230 -1.18 10.72 -27.14
#